data_93e8a43a3846974176d22c6532b60c1f
#
_entry.id   93e8a43a3846974176d22c6532b60c1f
#
_cell.length_a   1.000
_cell.length_b   1.000
_cell.length_c   1.000
_cell.angle_alpha   90.00
_cell.angle_beta   90.00
_cell.angle_gamma   90.00
#
_symmetry.space_group_name_H-M   'P 1'
#
loop_
_entity.id
_entity.type
_entity.pdbx_description
1 polymer ?
#
loop_
_entity_poly.entity_id
_entity_poly.type
_entity_poly.pdbx_seq_one_letter_code
_entity_poly.pdbx_strand_id
1 'polypeptide(L)'
;PTHLLVAHDGNNVFDKKASTLGVTWKMAQKAINVFEKAGLTPPAIIGVYHSGNGPMSNGRLQDLSPQRPFQSGVKPLVQVEFALNDLSGDKYHQEIAELILPTISGEIGFEKNPERTAMIGSSMGGLSTLYGLGLRPDLFHTALAFSTHWPIGGLPLVDALIDVLPKPGVHKVWMSRGNRKLDSGYGPTQNYANEKMASLGWQSDFRYKLYRGAGHNERAWAKQIEDAFRFWID
;
A
#
# COMPACT_ATOMS: atom_id res chain seq x y z
N PRO A 1 8.05 -10.15 17.85
CA PRO A 1 8.19 -10.31 16.40
C PRO A 1 9.41 -9.55 15.88
N THR A 2 10.02 -10.05 14.79
CA THR A 2 11.20 -9.41 14.19
C THR A 2 10.85 -8.51 13.02
N HIS A 3 9.65 -8.65 12.47
CA HIS A 3 9.13 -7.87 11.35
C HIS A 3 7.75 -7.30 11.67
N LEU A 4 7.41 -6.17 11.05
CA LEU A 4 6.14 -5.49 11.25
C LEU A 4 5.53 -5.10 9.89
N LEU A 5 4.26 -5.44 9.69
CA LEU A 5 3.49 -5.09 8.51
C LEU A 5 2.33 -4.18 8.89
N VAL A 6 2.26 -3.01 8.29
CA VAL A 6 1.12 -2.08 8.41
C VAL A 6 0.25 -2.23 7.18
N ALA A 7 -0.99 -2.67 7.36
CA ALA A 7 -1.94 -2.92 6.29
C ALA A 7 -3.06 -1.87 6.30
N HIS A 8 -3.21 -1.16 5.20
CA HIS A 8 -4.36 -0.28 4.96
C HIS A 8 -5.64 -1.11 4.78
N ASP A 9 -6.80 -0.47 4.92
CA ASP A 9 -8.11 -1.15 4.88
C ASP A 9 -8.17 -2.31 5.88
N GLY A 10 -7.86 -2.04 7.15
CA GLY A 10 -7.71 -3.03 8.23
C GLY A 10 -8.90 -3.98 8.38
N ASN A 11 -10.12 -3.53 8.01
CA ASN A 11 -11.31 -4.35 7.96
C ASN A 11 -11.18 -5.58 7.04
N ASN A 12 -10.32 -5.54 6.00
CA ASN A 12 -10.13 -6.63 5.04
C ASN A 12 -9.03 -7.62 5.45
N VAL A 13 -8.33 -7.38 6.57
CA VAL A 13 -7.15 -8.16 6.94
C VAL A 13 -7.49 -9.48 7.62
N PHE A 14 -8.28 -9.44 8.69
CA PHE A 14 -8.46 -10.58 9.60
C PHE A 14 -9.87 -11.16 9.60
N ASP A 15 -10.92 -10.33 9.73
CA ASP A 15 -12.29 -10.77 9.95
C ASP A 15 -13.14 -10.68 8.68
N LYS A 16 -13.68 -11.82 8.29
CA LYS A 16 -14.62 -11.90 7.14
C LYS A 16 -15.89 -11.10 7.35
N LYS A 17 -16.34 -10.92 8.61
CA LYS A 17 -17.57 -10.16 8.90
C LYS A 17 -17.35 -8.66 8.74
N ALA A 18 -16.16 -8.19 9.05
CA ALA A 18 -15.76 -6.79 8.87
C ALA A 18 -15.31 -6.50 7.42
N SER A 19 -14.91 -7.54 6.68
CA SER A 19 -14.30 -7.36 5.37
C SER A 19 -15.32 -7.06 4.27
N THR A 20 -14.88 -6.29 3.30
CA THR A 20 -15.61 -6.00 2.07
C THR A 20 -15.96 -7.31 1.36
N LEU A 21 -17.24 -7.53 1.07
CA LEU A 21 -17.75 -8.74 0.42
C LEU A 21 -17.46 -10.06 1.16
N GLY A 22 -17.18 -10.04 2.46
CA GLY A 22 -16.93 -11.25 3.24
C GLY A 22 -15.65 -12.00 2.88
N VAL A 23 -14.66 -11.33 2.32
CA VAL A 23 -13.39 -11.92 1.86
C VAL A 23 -12.20 -11.17 2.45
N THR A 24 -11.32 -11.89 3.14
CA THR A 24 -10.06 -11.34 3.64
C THR A 24 -8.90 -11.64 2.68
N TRP A 25 -7.81 -10.90 2.83
CA TRP A 25 -6.56 -11.15 2.11
C TRP A 25 -5.82 -12.40 2.59
N LYS A 26 -6.22 -12.99 3.72
CA LYS A 26 -5.52 -14.11 4.37
C LYS A 26 -4.05 -13.79 4.69
N MET A 27 -3.75 -12.54 5.03
CA MET A 27 -2.38 -12.04 5.22
C MET A 27 -1.60 -12.88 6.25
N ALA A 28 -2.18 -13.15 7.42
CA ALA A 28 -1.51 -13.91 8.48
C ALA A 28 -1.09 -15.31 8.00
N GLN A 29 -2.00 -16.07 7.38
CA GLN A 29 -1.67 -17.39 6.86
C GLN A 29 -0.59 -17.35 5.78
N LYS A 30 -0.65 -16.34 4.90
CA LYS A 30 0.32 -16.17 3.82
C LYS A 30 1.69 -15.72 4.33
N ALA A 31 1.71 -14.86 5.35
CA ALA A 31 2.94 -14.46 6.02
C ALA A 31 3.62 -15.66 6.71
N ILE A 32 2.87 -16.46 7.47
CA ILE A 32 3.38 -17.70 8.08
C ILE A 32 4.03 -18.57 7.02
N ASN A 33 3.33 -18.87 5.92
CA ASN A 33 3.84 -19.73 4.86
C ASN A 33 5.16 -19.24 4.24
N VAL A 34 5.31 -17.94 4.06
CA VAL A 34 6.52 -17.37 3.40
C VAL A 34 7.67 -17.26 4.39
N PHE A 35 7.41 -16.69 5.57
CA PHE A 35 8.45 -16.42 6.55
C PHE A 35 9.04 -17.70 7.14
N GLU A 36 8.21 -18.68 7.53
CA GLU A 36 8.70 -19.96 8.07
C GLU A 36 9.52 -20.74 7.05
N LYS A 37 9.12 -20.73 5.75
CA LYS A 37 9.93 -21.33 4.68
C LYS A 37 11.29 -20.66 4.50
N ALA A 38 11.40 -19.38 4.85
CA ALA A 38 12.66 -18.65 4.84
C ALA A 38 13.44 -18.78 6.17
N GLY A 39 12.96 -19.55 7.14
CA GLY A 39 13.57 -19.68 8.47
C GLY A 39 13.38 -18.44 9.35
N LEU A 40 12.40 -17.59 9.03
CA LEU A 40 12.11 -16.35 9.73
C LEU A 40 10.83 -16.47 10.58
N THR A 41 10.79 -15.73 11.68
CA THR A 41 9.55 -15.55 12.45
C THR A 41 8.56 -14.72 11.67
N PRO A 42 7.28 -15.12 11.55
CA PRO A 42 6.24 -14.34 10.88
C PRO A 42 6.12 -12.92 11.45
N PRO A 43 5.77 -11.92 10.62
CA PRO A 43 5.63 -10.55 11.08
C PRO A 43 4.42 -10.38 12.00
N ALA A 44 4.47 -9.39 12.88
CA ALA A 44 3.24 -8.82 13.41
C ALA A 44 2.53 -8.03 12.30
N ILE A 45 1.21 -8.10 12.25
CA ILE A 45 0.39 -7.41 11.24
C ILE A 45 -0.57 -6.47 11.95
N ILE A 46 -0.48 -5.19 11.61
CA ILE A 46 -1.39 -4.14 12.09
C ILE A 46 -2.34 -3.79 10.95
N GLY A 47 -3.64 -4.05 11.13
CA GLY A 47 -4.67 -3.60 10.20
C GLY A 47 -5.18 -2.22 10.60
N VAL A 48 -4.86 -1.19 9.84
CA VAL A 48 -5.30 0.19 10.11
C VAL A 48 -6.60 0.48 9.36
N TYR A 49 -7.63 0.83 10.10
CA TYR A 49 -8.92 1.23 9.55
C TYR A 49 -8.86 2.66 9.04
N HIS A 50 -9.62 2.94 7.99
CA HIS A 50 -9.94 4.30 7.57
C HIS A 50 -11.18 4.83 8.33
N SER A 51 -11.40 6.13 8.30
CA SER A 51 -12.52 6.78 9.02
C SER A 51 -13.90 6.54 8.39
N GLY A 52 -13.96 5.97 7.19
CA GLY A 52 -15.21 5.76 6.47
C GLY A 52 -15.87 4.40 6.73
N ASN A 53 -17.14 4.26 6.35
CA ASN A 53 -17.98 3.09 6.57
C ASN A 53 -18.11 2.16 5.36
N GLY A 54 -17.12 2.13 4.47
CA GLY A 54 -17.14 1.25 3.30
C GLY A 54 -16.10 1.61 2.25
N PRO A 55 -15.93 0.76 1.22
CA PRO A 55 -14.82 0.89 0.26
C PRO A 55 -14.89 2.14 -0.63
N MET A 56 -16.07 2.74 -0.80
CA MET A 56 -16.29 3.96 -1.57
C MET A 56 -16.73 5.13 -0.70
N SER A 57 -16.58 5.05 0.62
CA SER A 57 -16.93 6.14 1.52
C SER A 57 -15.97 7.33 1.38
N ASN A 58 -16.48 8.55 1.57
CA ASN A 58 -15.68 9.76 1.54
C ASN A 58 -14.50 9.67 2.52
N GLY A 59 -14.73 9.20 3.76
CA GLY A 59 -13.65 9.03 4.74
C GLY A 59 -12.53 8.13 4.26
N ARG A 60 -12.83 7.00 3.60
CA ARG A 60 -11.80 6.15 3.02
C ARG A 60 -11.02 6.87 1.91
N LEU A 61 -11.72 7.56 1.03
CA LEU A 61 -11.07 8.29 -0.06
C LEU A 61 -10.20 9.45 0.49
N GLN A 62 -10.68 10.14 1.52
CA GLN A 62 -9.95 11.24 2.17
C GLN A 62 -8.67 10.75 2.87
N ASP A 63 -8.76 9.66 3.65
CA ASP A 63 -7.62 9.11 4.40
C ASP A 63 -6.57 8.46 3.51
N LEU A 64 -6.99 7.74 2.46
CA LEU A 64 -6.06 6.98 1.61
C LEU A 64 -5.59 7.73 0.37
N SER A 65 -6.04 8.96 0.15
CA SER A 65 -5.55 9.79 -0.95
C SER A 65 -4.25 10.50 -0.59
N PRO A 66 -3.29 10.56 -1.53
CA PRO A 66 -2.09 11.39 -1.39
C PRO A 66 -2.44 12.86 -1.31
N GLN A 67 -2.49 13.43 -0.11
CA GLN A 67 -3.01 14.77 0.14
C GLN A 67 -2.19 15.85 -0.57
N ARG A 68 -0.87 15.87 -0.39
CA ARG A 68 0.00 16.93 -0.94
C ARG A 68 -0.04 17.02 -2.46
N PRO A 69 0.03 15.92 -3.24
CA PRO A 69 -0.14 15.97 -4.68
C PRO A 69 -1.40 16.67 -5.13
N PHE A 70 -2.56 16.31 -4.57
CA PHE A 70 -3.84 16.91 -4.93
C PHE A 70 -3.94 18.38 -4.51
N GLN A 71 -3.44 18.75 -3.36
CA GLN A 71 -3.39 20.14 -2.90
C GLN A 71 -2.36 20.99 -3.66
N SER A 72 -1.34 20.35 -4.26
CA SER A 72 -0.32 21.03 -5.09
C SER A 72 -0.65 21.09 -6.57
N GLY A 73 -1.88 20.75 -6.97
CA GLY A 73 -2.36 20.97 -8.32
C GLY A 73 -2.64 19.73 -9.18
N VAL A 74 -2.39 18.52 -8.69
CA VAL A 74 -2.90 17.30 -9.34
C VAL A 74 -4.43 17.34 -9.28
N LYS A 75 -5.08 17.19 -10.42
CA LYS A 75 -6.55 17.21 -10.49
C LYS A 75 -7.09 15.78 -10.47
N PRO A 76 -8.12 15.50 -9.64
CA PRO A 76 -8.84 14.24 -9.75
C PRO A 76 -9.45 14.10 -11.15
N LEU A 77 -9.30 12.93 -11.76
CA LEU A 77 -9.91 12.57 -13.05
C LEU A 77 -11.27 11.89 -12.88
N VAL A 78 -11.70 11.71 -11.64
CA VAL A 78 -13.02 11.19 -11.27
C VAL A 78 -13.73 12.22 -10.40
N GLN A 79 -15.06 12.23 -10.44
CA GLN A 79 -15.84 13.09 -9.57
C GLN A 79 -15.70 12.61 -8.12
N VAL A 80 -15.37 13.52 -7.22
CA VAL A 80 -15.35 13.31 -5.77
C VAL A 80 -16.38 14.25 -5.11
N GLU A 81 -17.02 13.78 -4.03
CA GLU A 81 -18.10 14.49 -3.34
C GLU A 81 -17.60 15.31 -2.12
N PHE A 82 -16.32 15.64 -2.09
CA PHE A 82 -15.68 16.42 -1.03
C PHE A 82 -14.66 17.39 -1.62
N ALA A 83 -14.32 18.44 -0.88
CA ALA A 83 -13.29 19.38 -1.32
C ALA A 83 -11.89 18.77 -1.12
N LEU A 84 -10.93 19.13 -1.99
CA LEU A 84 -9.55 18.64 -1.85
C LEU A 84 -8.88 19.09 -0.53
N ASN A 85 -9.40 20.16 0.08
CA ASN A 85 -8.94 20.59 1.41
C ASN A 85 -9.43 19.66 2.55
N ASP A 86 -10.42 18.82 2.29
CA ASP A 86 -10.92 17.82 3.27
C ASP A 86 -10.11 16.53 3.26
N LEU A 87 -9.10 16.43 2.39
CA LEU A 87 -8.19 15.28 2.39
C LEU A 87 -7.45 15.19 3.73
N SER A 88 -7.34 13.98 4.26
CA SER A 88 -6.76 13.66 5.56
C SER A 88 -5.58 12.68 5.48
N GLY A 89 -5.03 12.47 4.28
CA GLY A 89 -3.94 11.51 4.06
C GLY A 89 -2.69 11.80 4.91
N ASP A 90 -2.31 13.07 5.09
CA ASP A 90 -1.19 13.46 5.94
C ASP A 90 -1.48 13.10 7.41
N LYS A 91 -2.67 13.45 7.90
CA LYS A 91 -3.12 13.12 9.27
C LYS A 91 -3.18 11.62 9.49
N TYR A 92 -3.74 10.87 8.54
CA TYR A 92 -3.82 9.41 8.61
C TYR A 92 -2.43 8.78 8.77
N HIS A 93 -1.45 9.20 7.98
CA HIS A 93 -0.07 8.72 8.11
C HIS A 93 0.63 9.23 9.37
N GLN A 94 0.34 10.43 9.82
CA GLN A 94 0.84 10.95 11.08
C GLN A 94 0.34 10.12 12.26
N GLU A 95 -0.95 9.79 12.32
CA GLU A 95 -1.53 8.94 13.37
C GLU A 95 -0.92 7.53 13.35
N ILE A 96 -0.68 6.95 12.18
CA ILE A 96 0.05 5.67 12.07
C ILE A 96 1.44 5.79 12.69
N ALA A 97 2.18 6.83 12.36
CA ALA A 97 3.57 7.00 12.75
C ALA A 97 3.76 7.38 14.23
N GLU A 98 2.90 8.24 14.76
CA GLU A 98 3.09 8.89 16.07
C GLU A 98 2.22 8.30 17.17
N LEU A 99 1.16 7.59 16.80
CA LEU A 99 0.24 6.97 17.78
C LEU A 99 0.18 5.45 17.65
N ILE A 100 -0.22 4.93 16.47
CA ILE A 100 -0.49 3.50 16.30
C ILE A 100 0.79 2.67 16.41
N LEU A 101 1.82 3.02 15.65
CA LEU A 101 3.09 2.26 15.65
C LEU A 101 3.75 2.26 17.03
N PRO A 102 3.96 3.39 17.74
CA PRO A 102 4.57 3.37 19.06
C PRO A 102 3.76 2.56 20.07
N THR A 103 2.43 2.72 20.08
CA THR A 103 1.55 2.02 21.03
C THR A 103 1.63 0.50 20.81
N ILE A 104 1.37 0.04 19.59
CA ILE A 104 1.36 -1.41 19.29
C ILE A 104 2.76 -2.01 19.42
N SER A 105 3.80 -1.31 18.97
CA SER A 105 5.19 -1.78 19.11
C SER A 105 5.57 -1.99 20.56
N GLY A 106 5.15 -1.08 21.46
CA GLY A 106 5.36 -1.22 22.90
C GLY A 106 4.62 -2.44 23.48
N GLU A 107 3.37 -2.66 23.08
CA GLU A 107 2.56 -3.80 23.56
C GLU A 107 3.10 -5.16 23.12
N ILE A 108 3.60 -5.27 21.91
CA ILE A 108 4.09 -6.54 21.35
C ILE A 108 5.61 -6.73 21.50
N GLY A 109 6.31 -5.77 22.10
CA GLY A 109 7.77 -5.81 22.25
C GLY A 109 8.52 -5.76 20.91
N PHE A 110 8.02 -4.98 19.93
CA PHE A 110 8.70 -4.77 18.66
C PHE A 110 9.64 -3.56 18.77
N GLU A 111 10.93 -3.79 18.64
CA GLU A 111 11.90 -2.70 18.56
C GLU A 111 11.83 -2.04 17.18
N LYS A 112 11.79 -0.69 17.16
CA LYS A 112 11.76 0.08 15.92
C LYS A 112 12.91 -0.34 14.99
N ASN A 113 12.55 -0.93 13.88
CA ASN A 113 13.47 -1.36 12.84
C ASN A 113 12.87 -1.07 11.46
N PRO A 114 13.25 0.05 10.82
CA PRO A 114 12.72 0.40 9.50
C PRO A 114 12.95 -0.69 8.46
N GLU A 115 14.12 -1.34 8.42
CA GLU A 115 14.45 -2.39 7.45
C GLU A 115 13.51 -3.58 7.51
N ARG A 116 12.87 -3.81 8.67
CA ARG A 116 11.92 -4.90 8.91
C ARG A 116 10.47 -4.43 9.00
N THR A 117 10.20 -3.19 8.59
CA THR A 117 8.87 -2.60 8.62
C THR A 117 8.39 -2.31 7.21
N ALA A 118 7.21 -2.84 6.86
CA ALA A 118 6.60 -2.65 5.55
C ALA A 118 5.17 -2.08 5.66
N MET A 119 4.75 -1.38 4.61
CA MET A 119 3.34 -1.03 4.37
C MET A 119 2.77 -1.85 3.23
N ILE A 120 1.48 -2.17 3.30
CA ILE A 120 0.74 -2.89 2.25
C ILE A 120 -0.66 -2.32 2.05
N GLY A 121 -1.08 -2.22 0.81
CA GLY A 121 -2.45 -1.84 0.47
C GLY A 121 -2.80 -2.05 -0.99
N SER A 122 -4.09 -1.99 -1.30
CA SER A 122 -4.61 -2.10 -2.66
C SER A 122 -5.44 -0.91 -3.08
N SER A 123 -5.52 -0.66 -4.38
CA SER A 123 -6.34 0.42 -4.91
C SER A 123 -5.92 1.77 -4.31
N MET A 124 -6.82 2.48 -3.62
CA MET A 124 -6.50 3.67 -2.84
C MET A 124 -5.46 3.37 -1.76
N GLY A 125 -5.54 2.19 -1.10
CA GLY A 125 -4.52 1.72 -0.15
C GLY A 125 -3.16 1.52 -0.80
N GLY A 126 -3.09 1.18 -2.10
CA GLY A 126 -1.84 1.14 -2.86
C GLY A 126 -1.21 2.53 -3.05
N LEU A 127 -2.04 3.56 -3.31
CA LEU A 127 -1.59 4.96 -3.32
C LEU A 127 -1.06 5.39 -1.95
N SER A 128 -1.84 5.09 -0.90
CA SER A 128 -1.48 5.39 0.49
C SER A 128 -0.17 4.71 0.90
N THR A 129 0.06 3.45 0.47
CA THR A 129 1.30 2.71 0.73
C THR A 129 2.53 3.43 0.16
N LEU A 130 2.46 3.87 -1.09
CA LEU A 130 3.55 4.61 -1.73
C LEU A 130 3.73 6.00 -1.11
N TYR A 131 2.62 6.68 -0.82
CA TYR A 131 2.63 7.97 -0.16
C TYR A 131 3.26 7.90 1.22
N GLY A 132 2.89 6.90 2.02
CA GLY A 132 3.44 6.67 3.35
C GLY A 132 4.95 6.40 3.35
N LEU A 133 5.46 5.64 2.37
CA LEU A 133 6.90 5.46 2.19
C LEU A 133 7.59 6.80 1.88
N GLY A 134 7.00 7.63 1.02
CA GLY A 134 7.54 8.97 0.71
C GLY A 134 7.53 9.92 1.90
N LEU A 135 6.49 9.85 2.75
CA LEU A 135 6.36 10.69 3.94
C LEU A 135 7.29 10.26 5.09
N ARG A 136 7.45 8.96 5.30
CA ARG A 136 8.13 8.38 6.46
C ARG A 136 9.12 7.26 6.07
N PRO A 137 10.11 7.56 5.22
CA PRO A 137 11.16 6.58 4.90
C PRO A 137 12.01 6.18 6.11
N ASP A 138 11.97 6.98 7.18
CA ASP A 138 12.60 6.67 8.47
C ASP A 138 11.91 5.57 9.27
N LEU A 139 10.68 5.23 8.91
CA LEU A 139 9.87 4.20 9.58
C LEU A 139 9.63 2.97 8.71
N PHE A 140 9.51 3.15 7.41
CA PHE A 140 9.15 2.10 6.47
C PHE A 140 10.24 1.90 5.44
N HIS A 141 10.67 0.65 5.30
CA HIS A 141 11.64 0.27 4.27
C HIS A 141 10.95 -0.20 2.99
N THR A 142 9.83 -0.89 3.12
CA THR A 142 9.20 -1.57 1.98
C THR A 142 7.74 -1.14 1.78
N ALA A 143 7.41 -0.79 0.53
CA ALA A 143 6.05 -0.52 0.08
C ALA A 143 5.55 -1.67 -0.81
N LEU A 144 4.41 -2.28 -0.44
CA LEU A 144 3.76 -3.38 -1.15
C LEU A 144 2.41 -2.92 -1.71
N ALA A 145 2.40 -2.36 -2.93
CA ALA A 145 1.24 -1.74 -3.55
C ALA A 145 0.58 -2.65 -4.59
N PHE A 146 -0.71 -2.93 -4.40
CA PHE A 146 -1.50 -3.81 -5.26
C PHE A 146 -2.56 -3.01 -6.02
N SER A 147 -2.64 -3.21 -7.34
CA SER A 147 -3.65 -2.56 -8.19
C SER A 147 -3.81 -1.07 -7.84
N THR A 148 -2.69 -0.35 -7.72
CA THR A 148 -2.64 1.04 -7.29
C THR A 148 -3.57 1.91 -8.14
N HIS A 149 -4.44 2.69 -7.49
CA HIS A 149 -5.49 3.44 -8.16
C HIS A 149 -4.98 4.72 -8.85
N TRP A 150 -3.92 4.57 -9.66
CA TRP A 150 -3.35 5.65 -10.46
C TRP A 150 -4.37 6.46 -11.28
N PRO A 151 -5.44 5.81 -11.85
CA PRO A 151 -6.40 6.54 -12.68
C PRO A 151 -7.11 7.70 -11.98
N ILE A 152 -7.13 7.76 -10.66
CA ILE A 152 -7.75 8.88 -9.94
C ILE A 152 -7.09 10.24 -10.22
N GLY A 153 -5.79 10.26 -10.51
CA GLY A 153 -5.04 11.49 -10.84
C GLY A 153 -4.18 11.37 -12.10
N GLY A 154 -4.18 10.20 -12.75
CA GLY A 154 -3.45 9.94 -14.00
C GLY A 154 -1.93 10.08 -13.87
N LEU A 155 -1.29 10.43 -14.97
CA LEU A 155 0.18 10.58 -15.03
C LEU A 155 0.71 11.65 -14.07
N PRO A 156 0.07 12.82 -13.88
CA PRO A 156 0.54 13.78 -12.89
C PRO A 156 0.59 13.24 -11.46
N LEU A 157 -0.32 12.33 -11.08
CA LEU A 157 -0.28 11.66 -9.78
C LEU A 157 0.87 10.67 -9.69
N VAL A 158 1.14 9.93 -10.77
CA VAL A 158 2.31 9.03 -10.85
C VAL A 158 3.59 9.82 -10.63
N ASP A 159 3.74 10.94 -11.34
CA ASP A 159 4.91 11.81 -11.19
C ASP A 159 5.08 12.31 -9.76
N ALA A 160 4.01 12.89 -9.20
CA ALA A 160 4.05 13.47 -7.87
C ALA A 160 4.35 12.44 -6.76
N LEU A 161 3.87 11.19 -6.90
CA LEU A 161 4.13 10.15 -5.90
C LEU A 161 5.50 9.51 -6.05
N ILE A 162 5.96 9.25 -7.27
CA ILE A 162 7.26 8.61 -7.47
C ILE A 162 8.41 9.59 -7.18
N ASP A 163 8.24 10.88 -7.47
CA ASP A 163 9.27 11.90 -7.20
C ASP A 163 9.53 12.13 -5.70
N VAL A 164 8.58 11.80 -4.83
CA VAL A 164 8.75 11.92 -3.37
C VAL A 164 9.19 10.61 -2.71
N LEU A 165 9.31 9.51 -3.45
CA LEU A 165 9.90 8.30 -2.91
C LEU A 165 11.37 8.54 -2.54
N PRO A 166 11.90 7.82 -1.53
CA PRO A 166 13.32 7.87 -1.20
C PRO A 166 14.16 7.41 -2.39
N LYS A 167 15.45 7.72 -2.37
CA LYS A 167 16.36 7.26 -3.43
C LYS A 167 16.47 5.73 -3.43
N PRO A 168 16.63 5.07 -4.61
CA PRO A 168 16.88 3.63 -4.69
C PRO A 168 18.18 3.24 -3.99
N GLY A 169 18.30 1.96 -3.63
CA GLY A 169 19.49 1.38 -2.98
C GLY A 169 19.32 1.07 -1.49
N VAL A 170 18.27 1.58 -0.86
CA VAL A 170 17.94 1.27 0.56
C VAL A 170 16.54 0.75 0.70
N HIS A 171 15.57 1.39 0.07
CA HIS A 171 14.14 1.06 0.19
C HIS A 171 13.66 0.14 -0.93
N LYS A 172 12.58 -0.60 -0.69
CA LYS A 172 12.00 -1.53 -1.65
C LYS A 172 10.58 -1.15 -2.02
N VAL A 173 10.24 -1.30 -3.30
CA VAL A 173 8.89 -1.06 -3.81
C VAL A 173 8.42 -2.24 -4.65
N TRP A 174 7.32 -2.85 -4.23
CA TRP A 174 6.57 -3.82 -5.00
C TRP A 174 5.32 -3.17 -5.57
N MET A 175 5.07 -3.39 -6.86
CA MET A 175 3.80 -3.07 -7.49
C MET A 175 3.23 -4.28 -8.23
N SER A 176 1.93 -4.48 -8.16
CA SER A 176 1.27 -5.50 -8.97
C SER A 176 -0.13 -5.06 -9.38
N ARG A 177 -0.65 -5.67 -10.45
CA ARG A 177 -2.05 -5.56 -10.84
C ARG A 177 -2.54 -6.80 -11.58
N GLY A 178 -3.85 -6.91 -11.70
CA GLY A 178 -4.49 -7.79 -12.66
C GLY A 178 -4.63 -7.16 -14.05
N ASN A 179 -5.45 -7.77 -14.90
CA ASN A 179 -5.84 -7.22 -16.20
C ASN A 179 -7.32 -7.48 -16.54
N ARG A 180 -8.14 -7.74 -15.54
CA ARG A 180 -9.58 -7.94 -15.70
C ARG A 180 -10.37 -6.92 -14.88
N LYS A 181 -11.62 -6.67 -15.29
CA LYS A 181 -12.52 -5.72 -14.62
C LYS A 181 -11.84 -4.34 -14.51
N LEU A 182 -11.88 -3.71 -13.34
CA LEU A 182 -11.28 -2.40 -13.11
C LEU A 182 -9.79 -2.36 -13.46
N ASP A 183 -9.03 -3.41 -13.13
CA ASP A 183 -7.59 -3.50 -13.44
C ASP A 183 -7.29 -3.50 -14.96
N SER A 184 -8.27 -3.76 -15.83
CA SER A 184 -8.06 -3.68 -17.28
C SER A 184 -7.70 -2.28 -17.75
N GLY A 185 -8.21 -1.24 -17.07
CA GLY A 185 -7.93 0.15 -17.36
C GLY A 185 -6.62 0.70 -16.75
N TYR A 186 -5.97 -0.04 -15.85
CA TYR A 186 -4.80 0.45 -15.12
C TYR A 186 -3.48 0.34 -15.90
N GLY A 187 -3.49 -0.37 -17.03
CA GLY A 187 -2.29 -0.64 -17.84
C GLY A 187 -1.46 0.60 -18.17
N PRO A 188 -2.04 1.61 -18.82
CA PRO A 188 -1.27 2.78 -19.26
C PRO A 188 -0.55 3.51 -18.13
N THR A 189 -1.27 3.83 -17.04
CA THR A 189 -0.68 4.54 -15.90
C THR A 189 0.34 3.70 -15.12
N GLN A 190 0.09 2.39 -14.99
CA GLN A 190 1.05 1.50 -14.34
C GLN A 190 2.33 1.33 -15.18
N ASN A 191 2.21 1.22 -16.50
CA ASN A 191 3.38 1.13 -17.39
C ASN A 191 4.24 2.40 -17.28
N TYR A 192 3.60 3.58 -17.28
CA TYR A 192 4.29 4.84 -17.06
C TYR A 192 5.00 4.88 -15.69
N ALA A 193 4.34 4.42 -14.63
CA ALA A 193 4.97 4.30 -13.31
C ALA A 193 6.21 3.39 -13.34
N ASN A 194 6.13 2.24 -14.03
CA ASN A 194 7.26 1.33 -14.16
C ASN A 194 8.44 1.96 -14.92
N GLU A 195 8.17 2.67 -16.02
CA GLU A 195 9.18 3.37 -16.81
C GLU A 195 9.85 4.47 -15.98
N LYS A 196 9.07 5.23 -15.22
CA LYS A 196 9.59 6.28 -14.34
C LYS A 196 10.45 5.70 -13.22
N MET A 197 10.01 4.62 -12.54
CA MET A 197 10.82 3.92 -11.54
C MET A 197 12.16 3.48 -12.12
N ALA A 198 12.14 2.87 -13.32
CA ALA A 198 13.36 2.44 -14.00
C ALA A 198 14.29 3.61 -14.35
N SER A 199 13.74 4.73 -14.83
CA SER A 199 14.50 5.94 -15.18
C SER A 199 15.19 6.60 -13.99
N LEU A 200 14.63 6.44 -12.79
CA LEU A 200 15.19 6.93 -11.54
C LEU A 200 16.20 5.95 -10.90
N GLY A 201 16.50 4.83 -11.55
CA GLY A 201 17.50 3.88 -11.10
C GLY A 201 16.99 2.81 -10.12
N TRP A 202 15.67 2.67 -9.96
CA TRP A 202 15.07 1.58 -9.19
C TRP A 202 15.22 0.26 -9.97
N GLN A 203 16.22 -0.53 -9.67
CA GLN A 203 16.53 -1.80 -10.35
C GLN A 203 16.05 -2.99 -9.51
N SER A 204 16.95 -3.57 -8.70
CA SER A 204 16.64 -4.71 -7.83
C SER A 204 15.63 -4.37 -6.73
N ASP A 205 15.57 -3.09 -6.33
CA ASP A 205 14.73 -2.60 -5.25
C ASP A 205 13.30 -2.28 -5.69
N PHE A 206 13.02 -2.43 -6.96
CA PHE A 206 11.68 -2.32 -7.53
C PHE A 206 11.31 -3.60 -8.28
N ARG A 207 10.11 -4.10 -8.01
CA ARG A 207 9.52 -5.21 -8.79
C ARG A 207 8.08 -4.90 -9.14
N TYR A 208 7.76 -5.06 -10.40
CA TYR A 208 6.39 -5.03 -10.91
C TYR A 208 5.97 -6.41 -11.43
N LYS A 209 4.72 -6.82 -11.14
CA LYS A 209 4.16 -8.07 -11.64
C LYS A 209 2.73 -7.93 -12.15
N LEU A 210 2.50 -8.36 -13.40
CA LEU A 210 1.18 -8.47 -13.99
C LEU A 210 0.61 -9.88 -13.76
N TYR A 211 -0.51 -9.97 -13.07
CA TYR A 211 -1.24 -11.23 -12.88
C TYR A 211 -2.36 -11.36 -13.91
N ARG A 212 -2.07 -12.03 -15.03
CA ARG A 212 -3.04 -12.23 -16.11
C ARG A 212 -4.26 -13.00 -15.64
N GLY A 213 -5.45 -12.53 -15.99
CA GLY A 213 -6.73 -13.12 -15.57
C GLY A 213 -7.21 -12.67 -14.19
N ALA A 214 -6.38 -12.00 -13.38
CA ALA A 214 -6.78 -11.46 -12.10
C ALA A 214 -7.58 -10.16 -12.27
N GLY A 215 -8.52 -9.92 -11.36
CA GLY A 215 -9.32 -8.70 -11.27
C GLY A 215 -9.05 -7.91 -9.99
N HIS A 216 -9.72 -6.77 -9.85
CA HIS A 216 -9.58 -5.83 -8.74
C HIS A 216 -10.42 -6.28 -7.53
N ASN A 217 -9.91 -7.17 -6.73
CA ASN A 217 -10.59 -7.66 -5.52
C ASN A 217 -9.66 -8.45 -4.59
N GLU A 218 -10.13 -8.62 -3.34
CA GLU A 218 -9.40 -9.28 -2.24
C GLU A 218 -9.02 -10.73 -2.55
N ARG A 219 -9.84 -11.48 -3.30
CA ARG A 219 -9.51 -12.87 -3.71
C ARG A 219 -8.31 -12.92 -4.65
N ALA A 220 -8.22 -11.94 -5.54
CA ALA A 220 -7.10 -11.83 -6.47
C ALA A 220 -5.82 -11.43 -5.71
N TRP A 221 -5.88 -10.42 -4.85
CA TRP A 221 -4.76 -9.95 -4.05
C TRP A 221 -4.27 -11.01 -3.06
N ALA A 222 -5.16 -11.77 -2.42
CA ALA A 222 -4.80 -12.89 -1.56
C ALA A 222 -3.97 -13.99 -2.27
N LYS A 223 -4.10 -14.12 -3.60
CA LYS A 223 -3.28 -15.05 -4.40
C LYS A 223 -1.91 -14.49 -4.77
N GLN A 224 -1.76 -13.17 -4.72
CA GLN A 224 -0.55 -12.45 -5.14
C GLN A 224 0.39 -12.16 -3.98
N ILE A 225 -0.13 -12.10 -2.76
CA ILE A 225 0.55 -11.54 -1.58
C ILE A 225 1.82 -12.31 -1.19
N GLU A 226 1.91 -13.63 -1.43
CA GLU A 226 3.12 -14.41 -1.14
C GLU A 226 4.32 -13.95 -1.97
N ASP A 227 4.10 -13.55 -3.23
CA ASP A 227 5.18 -13.04 -4.06
C ASP A 227 5.72 -11.70 -3.52
N ALA A 228 4.81 -10.83 -3.04
CA ALA A 228 5.18 -9.58 -2.41
C ALA A 228 5.92 -9.79 -1.07
N PHE A 229 5.50 -10.78 -0.28
CA PHE A 229 6.19 -11.12 0.97
C PHE A 229 7.59 -11.69 0.71
N ARG A 230 7.77 -12.54 -0.31
CA ARG A 230 9.12 -13.00 -0.72
C ARG A 230 10.00 -11.82 -1.11
N PHE A 231 9.49 -10.90 -1.93
CA PHE A 231 10.23 -9.69 -2.29
C PHE A 231 10.61 -8.83 -1.09
N TRP A 232 9.75 -8.76 -0.07
CA TRP A 232 10.05 -8.01 1.16
C TRP A 232 11.23 -8.59 1.93
N ILE A 233 11.30 -9.93 2.07
CA ILE A 233 12.30 -10.61 2.89
C ILE A 233 13.58 -11.02 2.14
N ASP A 234 13.58 -10.98 0.78
CA ASP A 234 14.77 -11.19 -0.05
C ASP A 234 15.77 -10.02 0.10
#